data_47fdc23bbe6f7ea0e1b02db2f02f09dc
#
_entry.id   47fdc23bbe6f7ea0e1b02db2f02f09dc
#
_cell.length_a   1.000
_cell.length_b   1.000
_cell.length_c   1.000
_cell.angle_alpha   90.00
_cell.angle_beta   90.00
_cell.angle_gamma   90.00
#
_symmetry.space_group_name_H-M   'P 1'
#
loop_
_entity.id
_entity.type
_entity.pdbx_description
1 polymer ?
#
loop_
_entity_poly.entity_id
_entity_poly.type
_entity_poly.pdbx_seq_one_letter_code
_entity_poly.pdbx_strand_id
1 'polypeptide(L)'
;MPPKEGSKRRQRRGVILTPAGLQKLLKAKTNAEFADNQGNRYTLEALSERTGLAVDTLTKVFACESKVDKQTLKILYRSFDLVLNPEDFTYPDDAPQPSASAFSPAAAPAAEPELPEGQVPLNSRYYIERIPAEPECFKAILQPGALIRIKGARRTGKTSLLERILHHARQHQCQTVSLGFQLADRDAFQTMNRLLQWLCASVGLGLTIPNRLDDYWDELFGSKISCKMYFEQYLLPTIQQPLVLGLDNVDRLFDYPDIAADFFSLLRTWHEEGKNRDIWKKLRLVVVHSTEVYIPLEVNKSPFNVGLPVELIPFTPTQITTLAERFGLNWTMAQSDQLIHLLGGQPYLVKKGLYHLWRQDLGFEELVQTATDQSGIFTEHLQWQQLRLERQPELGQAFEQVLEGVSESSLDLEAVSLLQSLGLVKISNNQVVPSCQLYEQFFKG
;
A
#
# COMPACT_ATOMS: atom_id res chain seq x y z
N MET A 1 -13.90 -69.28 -18.69
CA MET A 1 -13.99 -67.90 -19.25
C MET A 1 -14.13 -66.95 -18.10
N PRO A 2 -13.12 -66.09 -17.81
CA PRO A 2 -13.25 -65.03 -16.84
C PRO A 2 -13.76 -63.76 -17.53
N PRO A 3 -14.49 -62.89 -16.81
CA PRO A 3 -15.02 -61.60 -17.34
C PRO A 3 -13.93 -60.55 -17.45
N LYS A 4 -13.96 -59.79 -18.54
CA LYS A 4 -13.10 -58.64 -18.83
C LYS A 4 -13.47 -57.48 -17.90
N GLU A 5 -12.56 -57.08 -17.02
CA GLU A 5 -12.61 -55.80 -16.31
C GLU A 5 -12.32 -54.65 -17.28
N GLY A 6 -13.35 -53.91 -17.60
CA GLY A 6 -13.24 -52.63 -18.31
C GLY A 6 -12.81 -51.53 -17.37
N SER A 7 -11.54 -51.14 -17.38
CA SER A 7 -11.01 -49.94 -16.71
C SER A 7 -11.71 -48.69 -17.27
N LYS A 8 -12.68 -48.16 -16.52
CA LYS A 8 -13.20 -46.81 -16.76
C LYS A 8 -12.12 -45.78 -16.44
N ARG A 9 -11.45 -45.23 -17.46
CA ARG A 9 -10.63 -44.02 -17.33
C ARG A 9 -11.52 -42.92 -16.73
N ARG A 10 -11.26 -42.55 -15.47
CA ARG A 10 -11.82 -41.32 -14.85
C ARG A 10 -11.38 -40.14 -15.71
N GLN A 11 -12.33 -39.45 -16.35
CA GLN A 11 -12.08 -38.18 -17.02
C GLN A 11 -11.61 -37.17 -15.97
N ARG A 12 -10.32 -36.77 -16.04
CA ARG A 12 -9.75 -35.66 -15.25
C ARG A 12 -10.46 -34.39 -15.63
N ARG A 13 -11.29 -33.85 -14.75
CA ARG A 13 -12.04 -32.61 -14.97
C ARG A 13 -11.43 -31.45 -14.18
N GLY A 14 -11.06 -30.40 -14.90
CA GLY A 14 -10.58 -29.13 -14.37
C GLY A 14 -9.07 -29.05 -14.19
N VAL A 15 -8.52 -27.90 -14.58
CA VAL A 15 -7.10 -27.54 -14.49
C VAL A 15 -6.96 -26.16 -13.87
N ILE A 16 -5.80 -25.85 -13.30
CA ILE A 16 -5.43 -24.54 -12.75
C ILE A 16 -4.14 -24.12 -13.45
N LEU A 17 -4.01 -22.83 -13.79
CA LEU A 17 -2.76 -22.28 -14.33
C LEU A 17 -1.64 -22.38 -13.29
N THR A 18 -0.46 -22.76 -13.76
CA THR A 18 0.77 -22.64 -12.96
C THR A 18 1.21 -21.17 -12.89
N PRO A 19 2.03 -20.77 -11.89
CA PRO A 19 2.61 -19.44 -11.86
C PRO A 19 3.35 -19.06 -13.16
N ALA A 20 4.10 -20.00 -13.75
CA ALA A 20 4.78 -19.80 -15.03
C ALA A 20 3.80 -19.58 -16.20
N GLY A 21 2.71 -20.38 -16.25
CA GLY A 21 1.66 -20.21 -17.25
C GLY A 21 0.94 -18.86 -17.10
N LEU A 22 0.64 -18.43 -15.88
CA LEU A 22 0.05 -17.13 -15.63
C LEU A 22 0.97 -15.97 -16.07
N GLN A 23 2.24 -16.04 -15.73
CA GLN A 23 3.23 -15.01 -16.11
C GLN A 23 3.37 -14.88 -17.63
N LYS A 24 3.42 -16.02 -18.34
CA LYS A 24 3.45 -16.07 -19.81
C LYS A 24 2.20 -15.41 -20.43
N LEU A 25 1.03 -15.69 -19.87
CA LEU A 25 -0.23 -15.09 -20.29
C LEU A 25 -0.27 -13.58 -20.04
N LEU A 26 0.14 -13.13 -18.85
CA LEU A 26 0.17 -11.71 -18.49
C LEU A 26 1.13 -10.91 -19.39
N LYS A 27 2.30 -11.46 -19.71
CA LYS A 27 3.25 -10.83 -20.63
C LYS A 27 2.67 -10.66 -22.02
N ALA A 28 2.00 -11.67 -22.57
CA ALA A 28 1.37 -11.59 -23.88
C ALA A 28 0.18 -10.62 -23.89
N LYS A 29 -0.61 -10.61 -22.80
CA LYS A 29 -1.68 -9.63 -22.60
C LYS A 29 -1.12 -8.20 -22.61
N THR A 30 -0.05 -7.92 -21.88
CA THR A 30 0.59 -6.58 -21.86
C THR A 30 1.11 -6.19 -23.25
N ASN A 31 1.71 -7.10 -24.00
CA ASN A 31 2.16 -6.84 -25.36
C ASN A 31 0.97 -6.48 -26.30
N ALA A 32 -0.15 -7.20 -26.15
CA ALA A 32 -1.38 -6.92 -26.91
C ALA A 32 -2.03 -5.57 -26.50
N GLU A 33 -1.96 -5.18 -25.24
CA GLU A 33 -2.39 -3.86 -24.75
C GLU A 33 -1.60 -2.72 -25.41
N PHE A 34 -0.29 -2.91 -25.63
CA PHE A 34 0.53 -1.95 -26.37
C PHE A 34 0.23 -1.93 -27.86
N ALA A 35 0.05 -3.10 -28.49
CA ALA A 35 -0.14 -3.21 -29.93
C ALA A 35 -1.55 -2.80 -30.39
N ASP A 36 -2.58 -3.25 -29.68
CA ASP A 36 -3.97 -3.18 -30.14
C ASP A 36 -4.81 -2.16 -29.37
N ASN A 37 -4.40 -1.74 -28.17
CA ASN A 37 -5.18 -0.89 -27.28
C ASN A 37 -4.44 0.42 -26.89
N GLN A 38 -3.52 0.88 -27.72
CA GLN A 38 -2.79 2.15 -27.53
C GLN A 38 -2.10 2.27 -26.15
N GLY A 39 -1.70 1.14 -25.54
CA GLY A 39 -1.10 1.08 -24.22
C GLY A 39 -2.08 1.12 -23.04
N ASN A 40 -3.39 1.19 -23.30
CA ASN A 40 -4.39 1.09 -22.24
C ASN A 40 -4.59 -0.37 -21.81
N ARG A 41 -4.82 -0.59 -20.50
CA ARG A 41 -5.12 -1.93 -19.99
C ARG A 41 -6.48 -2.43 -20.47
N TYR A 42 -6.58 -3.71 -20.82
CA TYR A 42 -7.87 -4.33 -21.08
C TYR A 42 -8.70 -4.44 -19.78
N THR A 43 -9.94 -3.97 -19.82
CA THR A 43 -10.94 -4.29 -18.78
C THR A 43 -11.37 -5.76 -18.90
N LEU A 44 -12.03 -6.31 -17.88
CA LEU A 44 -12.54 -7.69 -17.93
C LEU A 44 -13.61 -7.85 -19.01
N GLU A 45 -14.39 -6.80 -19.28
CA GLU A 45 -15.37 -6.75 -20.36
C GLU A 45 -14.69 -6.80 -21.73
N ALA A 46 -13.65 -6.00 -21.94
CA ALA A 46 -12.87 -6.00 -23.19
C ALA A 46 -12.18 -7.36 -23.40
N LEU A 47 -11.69 -8.00 -22.33
CA LEU A 47 -11.18 -9.36 -22.38
C LEU A 47 -12.26 -10.38 -22.69
N SER A 48 -13.47 -10.23 -22.17
CA SER A 48 -14.62 -11.07 -22.47
C SER A 48 -15.01 -10.99 -23.94
N GLU A 49 -15.04 -9.79 -24.52
CA GLU A 49 -15.29 -9.58 -25.94
C GLU A 49 -14.19 -10.19 -26.83
N ARG A 50 -12.91 -9.99 -26.49
CA ARG A 50 -11.76 -10.52 -27.23
C ARG A 50 -11.69 -12.04 -27.20
N THR A 51 -12.02 -12.66 -26.06
CA THR A 51 -11.83 -14.10 -25.86
C THR A 51 -13.09 -14.92 -26.04
N GLY A 52 -14.26 -14.29 -25.99
CA GLY A 52 -15.55 -14.98 -25.96
C GLY A 52 -15.83 -15.72 -24.64
N LEU A 53 -15.05 -15.45 -23.58
CA LEU A 53 -15.22 -16.06 -22.26
C LEU A 53 -15.99 -15.13 -21.32
N ALA A 54 -16.86 -15.69 -20.49
CA ALA A 54 -17.56 -14.88 -19.48
C ALA A 54 -16.60 -14.23 -18.48
N VAL A 55 -16.90 -13.02 -18.02
CA VAL A 55 -16.11 -12.23 -17.05
C VAL A 55 -15.78 -13.07 -15.80
N ASP A 56 -16.76 -13.77 -15.25
CA ASP A 56 -16.59 -14.68 -14.09
C ASP A 56 -15.57 -15.80 -14.34
N THR A 57 -15.52 -16.30 -15.58
CA THR A 57 -14.54 -17.33 -15.98
C THR A 57 -13.13 -16.74 -16.08
N LEU A 58 -12.99 -15.55 -16.64
CA LEU A 58 -11.71 -14.82 -16.71
C LEU A 58 -11.18 -14.52 -15.31
N THR A 59 -12.03 -14.04 -14.41
CA THR A 59 -11.68 -13.78 -13.01
C THR A 59 -11.14 -15.05 -12.33
N LYS A 60 -11.79 -16.20 -12.50
CA LYS A 60 -11.33 -17.50 -11.97
C LYS A 60 -9.98 -17.94 -12.54
N VAL A 61 -9.74 -17.69 -13.83
CA VAL A 61 -8.45 -18.04 -14.47
C VAL A 61 -7.31 -17.16 -13.91
N PHE A 62 -7.52 -15.85 -13.82
CA PHE A 62 -6.48 -14.94 -13.32
C PHE A 62 -6.22 -15.07 -11.81
N ALA A 63 -7.22 -15.45 -11.02
CA ALA A 63 -7.06 -15.74 -9.59
C ALA A 63 -6.27 -17.02 -9.31
N CYS A 64 -6.19 -17.96 -10.26
CA CYS A 64 -5.52 -19.27 -10.11
C CYS A 64 -5.98 -20.12 -8.91
N GLU A 65 -7.14 -19.81 -8.34
CA GLU A 65 -7.66 -20.47 -7.13
C GLU A 65 -8.74 -21.52 -7.45
N SER A 66 -9.35 -21.44 -8.63
CA SER A 66 -10.47 -22.28 -9.03
C SER A 66 -10.16 -23.11 -10.26
N LYS A 67 -10.65 -24.35 -10.27
CA LYS A 67 -10.56 -25.25 -11.43
C LYS A 67 -11.35 -24.71 -12.61
N VAL A 68 -10.75 -24.61 -13.77
CA VAL A 68 -11.39 -24.27 -15.04
C VAL A 68 -11.24 -25.41 -16.05
N ASP A 69 -12.08 -25.43 -17.08
CA ASP A 69 -11.91 -26.40 -18.16
C ASP A 69 -10.60 -26.11 -18.94
N LYS A 70 -9.85 -27.16 -19.28
CA LYS A 70 -8.63 -27.01 -20.10
C LYS A 70 -8.90 -26.32 -21.43
N GLN A 71 -10.09 -26.48 -21.98
CA GLN A 71 -10.49 -25.80 -23.20
C GLN A 71 -10.59 -24.28 -23.01
N THR A 72 -11.04 -23.82 -21.84
CA THR A 72 -11.07 -22.40 -21.46
C THR A 72 -9.66 -21.81 -21.48
N LEU A 73 -8.66 -22.48 -20.91
CA LEU A 73 -7.27 -22.01 -20.96
C LEU A 73 -6.73 -21.99 -22.38
N LYS A 74 -7.09 -22.97 -23.22
CA LYS A 74 -6.68 -22.96 -24.63
C LYS A 74 -7.26 -21.80 -25.42
N ILE A 75 -8.53 -21.46 -25.19
CA ILE A 75 -9.19 -20.31 -25.83
C ILE A 75 -8.49 -19.01 -25.42
N LEU A 76 -8.26 -18.85 -24.11
CA LEU A 76 -7.62 -17.65 -23.58
C LEU A 76 -6.17 -17.49 -24.09
N TYR A 77 -5.38 -18.56 -24.14
CA TYR A 77 -4.02 -18.52 -24.69
C TYR A 77 -4.00 -18.16 -26.18
N ARG A 78 -4.90 -18.76 -26.96
CA ARG A 78 -5.02 -18.48 -28.40
C ARG A 78 -5.41 -17.03 -28.70
N SER A 79 -6.20 -16.38 -27.85
CA SER A 79 -6.59 -14.98 -28.05
C SER A 79 -5.41 -14.00 -27.89
N PHE A 80 -4.27 -14.49 -27.39
CA PHE A 80 -3.00 -13.76 -27.27
C PHE A 80 -1.86 -14.45 -28.06
N ASP A 81 -2.19 -15.22 -29.09
CA ASP A 81 -1.23 -15.93 -29.96
C ASP A 81 -0.28 -16.89 -29.20
N LEU A 82 -0.73 -17.40 -28.04
CA LEU A 82 0.02 -18.35 -27.23
C LEU A 82 -0.44 -19.79 -27.45
N VAL A 83 0.51 -20.72 -27.32
CA VAL A 83 0.25 -22.17 -27.25
C VAL A 83 0.30 -22.60 -25.77
N LEU A 84 -0.76 -23.27 -25.32
CA LEU A 84 -0.85 -23.83 -23.96
C LEU A 84 -0.04 -25.15 -23.87
N ASN A 85 1.08 -25.13 -23.14
CA ASN A 85 1.96 -26.27 -22.94
C ASN A 85 1.58 -27.04 -21.66
N PRO A 86 2.00 -28.31 -21.50
CA PRO A 86 1.74 -29.10 -20.29
C PRO A 86 2.27 -28.47 -18.98
N GLU A 87 3.30 -27.65 -19.06
CA GLU A 87 3.91 -26.90 -17.94
C GLU A 87 3.12 -25.66 -17.52
N ASP A 88 2.24 -25.16 -18.39
CA ASP A 88 1.44 -23.95 -18.13
C ASP A 88 0.26 -24.19 -17.18
N PHE A 89 -0.12 -25.45 -16.91
CA PHE A 89 -1.26 -25.81 -16.06
C PHE A 89 -1.01 -27.10 -15.28
N THR A 90 -1.76 -27.28 -14.17
CA THR A 90 -1.70 -28.50 -13.35
C THR A 90 -3.10 -29.07 -13.11
N TYR A 91 -3.16 -30.40 -12.84
CA TYR A 91 -4.38 -31.05 -12.34
C TYR A 91 -4.32 -31.08 -10.81
N PRO A 92 -5.28 -30.50 -10.08
CA PRO A 92 -5.25 -30.46 -8.62
C PRO A 92 -5.23 -31.82 -7.91
N ASP A 93 -5.61 -32.89 -8.63
CA ASP A 93 -5.63 -34.25 -8.09
C ASP A 93 -4.25 -34.96 -8.20
N ASP A 94 -3.25 -34.35 -8.82
CA ASP A 94 -1.90 -34.88 -8.98
C ASP A 94 -0.91 -34.35 -7.91
N ALA A 95 -1.38 -33.62 -6.89
CA ALA A 95 -0.54 -33.21 -5.76
C ALA A 95 -0.26 -34.44 -4.86
N PRO A 96 1.02 -34.81 -4.59
CA PRO A 96 1.36 -35.94 -3.73
C PRO A 96 0.88 -35.67 -2.31
N GLN A 97 0.11 -36.63 -1.74
CA GLN A 97 -0.21 -36.64 -0.31
C GLN A 97 1.08 -36.81 0.51
N PRO A 98 1.29 -36.07 1.59
CA PRO A 98 2.46 -36.28 2.42
C PRO A 98 2.37 -37.54 3.23
N SER A 99 3.16 -38.58 2.87
CA SER A 99 3.44 -39.72 3.72
C SER A 99 4.34 -39.27 4.88
N ALA A 100 3.89 -39.50 6.12
CA ALA A 100 4.64 -39.24 7.33
C ALA A 100 5.88 -40.16 7.40
N SER A 101 7.05 -39.66 7.09
CA SER A 101 8.34 -40.17 7.55
C SER A 101 9.35 -39.04 7.63
N ALA A 102 10.00 -39.02 8.80
CA ALA A 102 10.97 -38.03 9.23
C ALA A 102 12.03 -37.65 8.18
N PHE A 103 12.04 -36.36 7.78
CA PHE A 103 13.22 -35.69 7.26
C PHE A 103 13.29 -34.29 7.84
N SER A 104 14.46 -33.94 8.37
CA SER A 104 14.84 -32.56 8.71
C SER A 104 14.50 -31.61 7.55
N PRO A 105 14.05 -30.39 7.81
CA PRO A 105 13.68 -29.46 6.73
C PRO A 105 14.94 -28.94 6.03
N ALA A 106 15.28 -29.55 4.90
CA ALA A 106 16.02 -28.83 3.88
C ALA A 106 15.10 -27.71 3.39
N ALA A 107 15.56 -26.46 3.44
CA ALA A 107 14.81 -25.28 3.07
C ALA A 107 14.13 -25.45 1.71
N ALA A 108 12.79 -25.30 1.67
CA ALA A 108 12.05 -25.14 0.42
C ALA A 108 12.72 -24.02 -0.40
N PRO A 109 12.79 -24.12 -1.74
CA PRO A 109 13.32 -23.03 -2.55
C PRO A 109 12.55 -21.77 -2.20
N ALA A 110 13.26 -20.77 -1.70
CA ALA A 110 12.69 -19.51 -1.26
C ALA A 110 11.94 -18.87 -2.44
N ALA A 111 10.65 -18.63 -2.29
CA ALA A 111 9.88 -17.87 -3.27
C ALA A 111 10.65 -16.59 -3.63
N GLU A 112 10.70 -16.26 -4.92
CA GLU A 112 11.38 -15.05 -5.39
C GLU A 112 10.87 -13.82 -4.62
N PRO A 113 11.76 -12.91 -4.21
CA PRO A 113 11.35 -11.68 -3.56
C PRO A 113 10.42 -10.88 -4.46
N GLU A 114 9.42 -10.29 -3.83
CA GLU A 114 8.53 -9.34 -4.49
C GLU A 114 9.32 -8.10 -4.93
N LEU A 115 8.96 -7.54 -6.08
CA LEU A 115 9.46 -6.24 -6.51
C LEU A 115 9.31 -5.21 -5.37
N PRO A 116 10.32 -4.36 -5.13
CA PRO A 116 10.29 -3.38 -4.04
C PRO A 116 9.37 -2.19 -4.33
N GLU A 117 8.19 -2.44 -4.86
CA GLU A 117 7.22 -1.44 -5.27
C GLU A 117 5.89 -1.60 -4.53
N GLY A 118 5.23 -0.46 -4.27
CA GLY A 118 3.90 -0.47 -3.69
C GLY A 118 3.84 -0.95 -2.24
N GLN A 119 2.69 -1.50 -1.90
CA GLN A 119 2.39 -2.05 -0.58
C GLN A 119 3.03 -3.43 -0.39
N VAL A 120 3.59 -3.68 0.79
CA VAL A 120 4.12 -5.01 1.14
C VAL A 120 2.95 -5.93 1.51
N PRO A 121 2.76 -7.07 0.81
CA PRO A 121 1.68 -8.02 1.08
C PRO A 121 1.66 -8.51 2.54
N LEU A 122 0.48 -8.91 3.02
CA LEU A 122 0.30 -9.36 4.42
C LEU A 122 1.15 -10.58 4.76
N ASN A 123 1.28 -11.51 3.82
CA ASN A 123 2.03 -12.75 3.95
C ASN A 123 3.50 -12.63 3.51
N SER A 124 3.96 -11.44 3.15
CA SER A 124 5.33 -11.23 2.71
C SER A 124 6.32 -11.44 3.86
N ARG A 125 7.30 -12.30 3.65
CA ARG A 125 8.42 -12.49 4.57
C ARG A 125 9.37 -11.28 4.62
N TYR A 126 9.27 -10.38 3.65
CA TYR A 126 10.10 -9.17 3.53
C TYR A 126 9.51 -7.94 4.24
N TYR A 127 8.42 -8.12 4.97
CA TYR A 127 7.90 -7.07 5.84
C TYR A 127 8.69 -7.01 7.13
N ILE A 128 9.14 -5.85 7.52
CA ILE A 128 9.80 -5.60 8.81
C ILE A 128 8.81 -4.94 9.76
N GLU A 129 8.54 -5.59 10.86
CA GLU A 129 7.66 -5.08 11.92
C GLU A 129 8.16 -3.76 12.50
N ARG A 130 7.22 -2.87 12.79
CA ARG A 130 7.50 -1.51 13.30
C ARG A 130 7.34 -1.47 14.82
N ILE A 131 8.27 -2.06 15.53
CA ILE A 131 8.26 -2.08 17.00
C ILE A 131 8.80 -0.74 17.54
N PRO A 132 8.13 -0.11 18.56
CA PRO A 132 6.93 -0.59 19.28
C PRO A 132 5.59 -0.20 18.63
N ALA A 133 5.60 0.61 17.56
CA ALA A 133 4.41 1.25 17.00
C ALA A 133 3.31 0.27 16.54
N GLU A 134 3.70 -0.83 15.88
CA GLU A 134 2.73 -1.78 15.32
C GLU A 134 1.95 -2.55 16.40
N PRO A 135 2.56 -3.11 17.45
CA PRO A 135 1.85 -3.70 18.58
C PRO A 135 0.94 -2.71 19.32
N GLU A 136 1.36 -1.44 19.44
CA GLU A 136 0.53 -0.38 20.02
C GLU A 136 -0.71 -0.10 19.18
N CYS A 137 -0.56 -0.05 17.85
CA CYS A 137 -1.69 0.06 16.92
C CYS A 137 -2.66 -1.10 17.07
N PHE A 138 -2.16 -2.33 17.13
CA PHE A 138 -2.99 -3.52 17.28
C PHE A 138 -3.81 -3.51 18.58
N LYS A 139 -3.20 -3.08 19.67
CA LYS A 139 -3.90 -2.91 20.95
C LYS A 139 -4.93 -1.78 20.90
N ALA A 140 -4.56 -0.64 20.31
CA ALA A 140 -5.40 0.56 20.28
C ALA A 140 -6.63 0.36 19.39
N ILE A 141 -6.50 -0.29 18.22
CA ILE A 141 -7.61 -0.44 17.26
C ILE A 141 -8.76 -1.29 17.82
N LEU A 142 -8.51 -2.13 18.78
CA LEU A 142 -9.55 -2.94 19.43
C LEU A 142 -10.35 -2.14 20.47
N GLN A 143 -9.90 -0.94 20.85
CA GLN A 143 -10.63 -0.11 21.82
C GLN A 143 -11.83 0.57 21.14
N PRO A 144 -12.99 0.64 21.81
CA PRO A 144 -14.16 1.34 21.30
C PRO A 144 -13.87 2.81 20.99
N GLY A 145 -14.32 3.29 19.83
CA GLY A 145 -14.10 4.68 19.41
C GLY A 145 -12.64 5.07 19.14
N ALA A 146 -11.75 4.10 18.94
CA ALA A 146 -10.32 4.36 18.70
C ALA A 146 -10.07 5.26 17.49
N LEU A 147 -9.05 6.10 17.62
CA LEU A 147 -8.46 6.86 16.51
C LEU A 147 -6.96 6.63 16.50
N ILE A 148 -6.43 6.12 15.40
CA ILE A 148 -5.00 5.96 15.14
C ILE A 148 -4.62 6.91 14.00
N ARG A 149 -3.51 7.61 14.13
CA ARG A 149 -2.99 8.54 13.13
C ARG A 149 -1.59 8.13 12.73
N ILE A 150 -1.44 7.65 11.50
CA ILE A 150 -0.17 7.20 10.95
C ILE A 150 0.40 8.30 10.06
N LYS A 151 1.55 8.85 10.45
CA LYS A 151 2.31 9.79 9.65
C LYS A 151 3.68 9.23 9.28
N GLY A 152 4.29 9.78 8.25
CA GLY A 152 5.64 9.45 7.83
C GLY A 152 5.87 9.86 6.38
N ALA A 153 7.14 10.05 5.99
CA ALA A 153 7.51 10.39 4.63
C ALA A 153 6.95 9.40 3.59
N ARG A 154 6.95 9.77 2.34
CA ARG A 154 6.52 8.85 1.26
C ARG A 154 7.38 7.59 1.25
N ARG A 155 6.76 6.45 0.89
CA ARG A 155 7.43 5.14 0.76
C ARG A 155 8.04 4.60 2.06
N THR A 156 7.56 5.05 3.24
CA THR A 156 7.98 4.51 4.56
C THR A 156 7.19 3.28 5.00
N GLY A 157 6.14 2.89 4.26
CA GLY A 157 5.34 1.70 4.56
C GLY A 157 4.02 1.99 5.30
N LYS A 158 3.52 3.23 5.28
CA LYS A 158 2.25 3.62 5.93
C LYS A 158 1.06 2.75 5.53
N THR A 159 0.83 2.60 4.23
CA THR A 159 -0.26 1.75 3.70
C THR A 159 -0.08 0.28 4.08
N SER A 160 1.17 -0.21 4.14
CA SER A 160 1.45 -1.58 4.59
C SER A 160 1.11 -1.78 6.07
N LEU A 161 1.35 -0.79 6.91
CA LEU A 161 0.95 -0.82 8.33
C LEU A 161 -0.58 -0.73 8.46
N LEU A 162 -1.24 0.17 7.70
CA LEU A 162 -2.69 0.28 7.68
C LEU A 162 -3.34 -1.09 7.40
N GLU A 163 -2.92 -1.78 6.34
CA GLU A 163 -3.50 -3.07 5.97
C GLU A 163 -3.28 -4.15 7.05
N ARG A 164 -2.16 -4.11 7.77
CA ARG A 164 -1.92 -5.00 8.91
C ARG A 164 -2.84 -4.70 10.08
N ILE A 165 -3.08 -3.43 10.37
CA ILE A 165 -4.06 -3.00 11.39
C ILE A 165 -5.47 -3.48 11.01
N LEU A 166 -5.88 -3.29 9.74
CA LEU A 166 -7.17 -3.75 9.25
C LEU A 166 -7.27 -5.28 9.26
N HIS A 167 -6.21 -5.98 8.90
CA HIS A 167 -6.16 -7.44 8.98
C HIS A 167 -6.29 -7.93 10.43
N HIS A 168 -5.55 -7.34 11.36
CA HIS A 168 -5.65 -7.64 12.79
C HIS A 168 -7.08 -7.39 13.32
N ALA A 169 -7.69 -6.29 12.95
CA ALA A 169 -9.07 -5.98 13.33
C ALA A 169 -10.08 -7.02 12.79
N ARG A 170 -9.91 -7.48 11.53
CA ARG A 170 -10.74 -8.56 10.94
C ARG A 170 -10.62 -9.86 11.73
N GLN A 171 -9.41 -10.23 12.16
CA GLN A 171 -9.18 -11.40 13.02
C GLN A 171 -9.90 -11.30 14.35
N HIS A 172 -10.19 -10.06 14.83
CA HIS A 172 -10.93 -9.78 16.07
C HIS A 172 -12.38 -9.37 15.80
N GLN A 173 -12.99 -9.93 14.75
CA GLN A 173 -14.41 -9.76 14.43
C GLN A 173 -14.84 -8.32 14.18
N CYS A 174 -13.98 -7.45 13.69
CA CYS A 174 -14.35 -6.14 13.18
C CYS A 174 -14.60 -6.21 11.67
N GLN A 175 -15.59 -5.49 11.19
CA GLN A 175 -15.70 -5.15 9.78
C GLN A 175 -14.66 -4.07 9.45
N THR A 176 -14.11 -4.09 8.25
CA THR A 176 -13.08 -3.12 7.87
C THR A 176 -13.38 -2.56 6.49
N VAL A 177 -13.22 -1.25 6.35
CA VAL A 177 -13.25 -0.56 5.06
C VAL A 177 -11.97 0.25 4.91
N SER A 178 -11.28 0.10 3.79
CA SER A 178 -10.09 0.89 3.44
C SER A 178 -10.45 1.83 2.29
N LEU A 179 -10.30 3.13 2.50
CA LEU A 179 -10.57 4.16 1.50
C LEU A 179 -9.30 4.95 1.19
N GLY A 180 -8.83 4.84 -0.06
CA GLY A 180 -7.75 5.68 -0.57
C GLY A 180 -8.28 6.96 -1.17
N PHE A 181 -7.93 8.12 -0.62
CA PHE A 181 -8.35 9.41 -1.15
C PHE A 181 -7.85 9.68 -2.57
N GLN A 182 -6.83 8.94 -3.01
CA GLN A 182 -6.36 8.99 -4.40
C GLN A 182 -7.39 8.44 -5.42
N LEU A 183 -8.38 7.66 -4.97
CA LEU A 183 -9.46 7.15 -5.81
C LEU A 183 -10.62 8.14 -5.96
N ALA A 184 -10.65 9.19 -5.14
CA ALA A 184 -11.66 10.24 -5.27
C ALA A 184 -11.32 11.14 -6.47
N ASP A 185 -12.30 11.37 -7.33
CA ASP A 185 -12.19 12.31 -8.43
C ASP A 185 -12.02 13.75 -7.92
N ARG A 186 -11.49 14.65 -8.77
CA ARG A 186 -11.33 16.07 -8.42
C ARG A 186 -12.65 16.73 -7.97
N ASP A 187 -13.75 16.29 -8.54
CA ASP A 187 -15.07 16.81 -8.22
C ASP A 187 -15.48 16.55 -6.77
N ALA A 188 -15.02 15.47 -6.17
CA ALA A 188 -15.25 15.17 -4.75
C ALA A 188 -14.61 16.22 -3.82
N PHE A 189 -13.54 16.85 -4.25
CA PHE A 189 -12.81 17.87 -3.46
C PHE A 189 -13.28 19.31 -3.73
N GLN A 190 -14.28 19.55 -4.56
CA GLN A 190 -14.77 20.89 -4.85
C GLN A 190 -15.56 21.49 -3.68
N THR A 191 -16.29 20.66 -2.94
CA THR A 191 -17.06 21.11 -1.78
C THR A 191 -17.05 20.03 -0.70
N MET A 192 -17.18 20.48 0.56
CA MET A 192 -17.36 19.57 1.71
C MET A 192 -18.55 18.62 1.51
N ASN A 193 -19.61 19.08 0.87
CA ASN A 193 -20.80 18.30 0.58
C ASN A 193 -20.48 17.10 -0.31
N ARG A 194 -19.80 17.32 -1.44
CA ARG A 194 -19.42 16.25 -2.37
C ARG A 194 -18.43 15.26 -1.75
N LEU A 195 -17.47 15.76 -0.98
CA LEU A 195 -16.51 14.91 -0.28
C LEU A 195 -17.19 13.95 0.70
N LEU A 196 -18.14 14.46 1.50
CA LEU A 196 -18.83 13.65 2.48
C LEU A 196 -19.84 12.68 1.85
N GLN A 197 -20.50 13.06 0.75
CA GLN A 197 -21.32 12.14 -0.03
C GLN A 197 -20.50 11.00 -0.62
N TRP A 198 -19.34 11.32 -1.22
CA TRP A 198 -18.39 10.32 -1.72
C TRP A 198 -17.92 9.39 -0.59
N LEU A 199 -17.56 9.94 0.58
CA LEU A 199 -17.16 9.15 1.74
C LEU A 199 -18.27 8.18 2.17
N CYS A 200 -19.48 8.67 2.36
CA CYS A 200 -20.62 7.85 2.79
C CYS A 200 -20.95 6.74 1.79
N ALA A 201 -20.99 7.07 0.50
CA ALA A 201 -21.24 6.10 -0.57
C ALA A 201 -20.14 5.02 -0.63
N SER A 202 -18.87 5.44 -0.53
CA SER A 202 -17.72 4.53 -0.56
C SER A 202 -17.66 3.61 0.64
N VAL A 203 -18.00 4.09 1.85
CA VAL A 203 -18.11 3.25 3.05
C VAL A 203 -19.26 2.25 2.89
N GLY A 204 -20.42 2.69 2.42
CA GLY A 204 -21.57 1.82 2.14
C GLY A 204 -21.20 0.70 1.14
N LEU A 205 -20.51 1.06 0.05
CA LEU A 205 -20.01 0.11 -0.93
C LEU A 205 -19.06 -0.92 -0.31
N GLY A 206 -18.10 -0.45 0.48
CA GLY A 206 -17.14 -1.33 1.17
C GLY A 206 -17.79 -2.29 2.18
N LEU A 207 -18.92 -1.89 2.75
CA LEU A 207 -19.74 -2.71 3.66
C LEU A 207 -20.79 -3.56 2.92
N THR A 208 -20.90 -3.42 1.60
CA THR A 208 -21.96 -4.07 0.80
C THR A 208 -23.37 -3.66 1.27
N ILE A 209 -23.52 -2.40 1.69
CA ILE A 209 -24.79 -1.79 2.12
C ILE A 209 -25.32 -0.91 0.97
N PRO A 210 -26.63 -1.00 0.62
CA PRO A 210 -27.22 -0.16 -0.43
C PRO A 210 -27.03 1.33 -0.15
N ASN A 211 -26.80 2.13 -1.19
CA ASN A 211 -26.75 3.58 -1.07
C ASN A 211 -28.15 4.15 -0.78
N ARG A 212 -28.28 4.94 0.29
CA ARG A 212 -29.49 5.65 0.70
C ARG A 212 -29.21 7.10 1.06
N LEU A 213 -28.26 7.73 0.39
CA LEU A 213 -27.91 9.13 0.68
C LEU A 213 -29.14 10.04 0.59
N ASP A 214 -29.98 9.86 -0.40
CA ASP A 214 -31.18 10.69 -0.60
C ASP A 214 -32.17 10.64 0.58
N ASP A 215 -32.20 9.54 1.34
CA ASP A 215 -33.07 9.39 2.49
C ASP A 215 -32.57 10.11 3.77
N TYR A 216 -31.25 10.40 3.82
CA TYR A 216 -30.59 10.93 5.01
C TYR A 216 -29.88 12.26 4.78
N TRP A 217 -29.84 12.75 3.52
CA TRP A 217 -29.15 13.98 3.21
C TRP A 217 -30.09 15.14 3.15
N ASP A 218 -30.00 16.07 4.12
CA ASP A 218 -30.82 17.24 4.21
C ASP A 218 -29.98 18.52 4.14
N GLU A 219 -30.23 19.37 3.15
CA GLU A 219 -29.50 20.61 2.95
C GLU A 219 -29.66 21.63 4.09
N LEU A 220 -30.80 21.57 4.82
CA LEU A 220 -31.08 22.44 5.96
C LEU A 220 -30.06 22.24 7.09
N PHE A 221 -29.63 21.02 7.32
CA PHE A 221 -28.66 20.68 8.39
C PHE A 221 -27.21 20.83 7.94
N GLY A 222 -26.97 20.93 6.64
CA GLY A 222 -25.64 20.98 6.04
C GLY A 222 -24.92 19.63 6.03
N SER A 223 -23.85 19.56 5.27
CA SER A 223 -23.18 18.30 4.89
C SER A 223 -22.57 17.52 6.07
N LYS A 224 -22.02 18.22 7.08
CA LYS A 224 -21.39 17.54 8.25
C LYS A 224 -22.44 16.82 9.11
N ILE A 225 -23.60 17.45 9.32
CA ILE A 225 -24.69 16.85 10.08
C ILE A 225 -25.35 15.71 9.28
N SER A 226 -25.62 15.91 7.99
CA SER A 226 -26.16 14.87 7.11
C SER A 226 -25.26 13.64 7.05
N CYS A 227 -23.95 13.82 6.89
CA CYS A 227 -22.98 12.74 6.95
C CYS A 227 -23.01 12.01 8.30
N LYS A 228 -23.03 12.76 9.40
CA LYS A 228 -23.14 12.18 10.75
C LYS A 228 -24.44 11.38 10.91
N MET A 229 -25.58 11.90 10.46
CA MET A 229 -26.87 11.20 10.50
C MET A 229 -26.83 9.92 9.67
N TYR A 230 -26.23 9.94 8.49
CA TYR A 230 -26.08 8.76 7.64
C TYR A 230 -25.29 7.64 8.34
N PHE A 231 -24.19 7.99 9.00
CA PHE A 231 -23.44 7.02 9.82
C PHE A 231 -24.24 6.54 11.02
N GLU A 232 -24.84 7.46 11.78
CA GLU A 232 -25.48 7.16 13.07
C GLU A 232 -26.82 6.42 12.92
N GLN A 233 -27.60 6.77 11.94
CA GLN A 233 -28.96 6.23 11.76
C GLN A 233 -29.03 5.11 10.74
N TYR A 234 -28.04 4.99 9.86
CA TYR A 234 -28.06 3.98 8.79
C TYR A 234 -26.86 3.03 8.83
N LEU A 235 -25.64 3.50 8.58
CA LEU A 235 -24.49 2.59 8.44
C LEU A 235 -24.19 1.81 9.72
N LEU A 236 -23.99 2.48 10.85
CA LEU A 236 -23.61 1.84 12.10
C LEU A 236 -24.70 0.96 12.72
N PRO A 237 -26.01 1.28 12.63
CA PRO A 237 -27.07 0.36 13.05
C PRO A 237 -27.18 -0.89 12.16
N THR A 238 -26.92 -0.78 10.86
CA THR A 238 -27.04 -1.90 9.93
C THR A 238 -26.00 -2.97 10.17
N ILE A 239 -24.82 -2.61 10.67
CA ILE A 239 -23.74 -3.56 10.97
C ILE A 239 -23.85 -4.09 12.41
N GLN A 240 -23.60 -5.39 12.59
CA GLN A 240 -23.57 -6.02 13.91
C GLN A 240 -22.22 -5.84 14.61
N GLN A 241 -21.14 -5.89 13.86
CA GLN A 241 -19.76 -5.83 14.34
C GLN A 241 -19.25 -4.38 14.34
N PRO A 242 -18.23 -4.07 15.15
CA PRO A 242 -17.55 -2.78 15.05
C PRO A 242 -16.93 -2.57 13.67
N LEU A 243 -16.94 -1.32 13.20
CA LEU A 243 -16.33 -0.90 11.93
C LEU A 243 -14.97 -0.25 12.19
N VAL A 244 -13.94 -0.73 11.51
CA VAL A 244 -12.66 -0.02 11.38
C VAL A 244 -12.59 0.61 10.00
N LEU A 245 -12.58 1.93 9.98
CA LEU A 245 -12.47 2.73 8.76
C LEU A 245 -11.02 3.23 8.62
N GLY A 246 -10.31 2.70 7.63
CA GLY A 246 -8.98 3.14 7.23
C GLY A 246 -9.09 4.21 6.13
N LEU A 247 -8.53 5.39 6.39
CA LEU A 247 -8.50 6.52 5.47
C LEU A 247 -7.05 6.74 5.04
N ASP A 248 -6.70 6.29 3.83
CA ASP A 248 -5.34 6.39 3.29
C ASP A 248 -5.19 7.60 2.36
N ASN A 249 -4.00 8.18 2.33
CA ASN A 249 -3.66 9.33 1.51
C ASN A 249 -4.57 10.55 1.73
N VAL A 250 -4.96 10.83 2.99
CA VAL A 250 -5.79 11.99 3.33
C VAL A 250 -5.07 13.32 3.10
N ASP A 251 -3.77 13.29 2.88
CA ASP A 251 -2.95 14.45 2.49
C ASP A 251 -3.41 15.09 1.15
N ARG A 252 -4.19 14.39 0.32
CA ARG A 252 -4.86 15.04 -0.83
C ARG A 252 -5.83 16.15 -0.45
N LEU A 253 -6.33 16.15 0.78
CA LEU A 253 -7.18 17.25 1.29
C LEU A 253 -6.38 18.52 1.56
N PHE A 254 -5.07 18.41 1.70
CA PHE A 254 -4.23 19.56 2.05
C PHE A 254 -4.15 20.60 0.93
N ASP A 255 -4.40 20.20 -0.31
CA ASP A 255 -4.59 21.11 -1.45
C ASP A 255 -5.90 21.94 -1.33
N TYR A 256 -6.76 21.63 -0.32
CA TYR A 256 -8.07 22.24 -0.07
C TYR A 256 -8.21 22.59 1.42
N PRO A 257 -7.51 23.62 1.94
CA PRO A 257 -7.36 23.87 3.39
C PRO A 257 -8.67 23.97 4.16
N ASP A 258 -9.67 24.69 3.63
CA ASP A 258 -10.98 24.86 4.29
C ASP A 258 -11.71 23.52 4.42
N ILE A 259 -11.69 22.70 3.37
CA ILE A 259 -12.30 21.37 3.37
C ILE A 259 -11.55 20.43 4.32
N ALA A 260 -10.22 20.51 4.33
CA ALA A 260 -9.38 19.71 5.22
C ALA A 260 -9.67 20.04 6.68
N ALA A 261 -9.74 21.33 7.04
CA ALA A 261 -10.04 21.77 8.40
C ALA A 261 -11.40 21.24 8.89
N ASP A 262 -12.42 21.36 8.06
CA ASP A 262 -13.77 20.88 8.35
C ASP A 262 -13.86 19.37 8.44
N PHE A 263 -13.21 18.65 7.51
CA PHE A 263 -13.18 17.20 7.49
C PHE A 263 -12.49 16.62 8.73
N PHE A 264 -11.33 17.16 9.06
CA PHE A 264 -10.60 16.68 10.24
C PHE A 264 -11.31 17.04 11.56
N SER A 265 -12.00 18.18 11.62
CA SER A 265 -12.86 18.53 12.74
C SER A 265 -14.01 17.52 12.92
N LEU A 266 -14.60 17.05 11.81
CA LEU A 266 -15.64 16.03 11.83
C LEU A 266 -15.12 14.69 12.37
N LEU A 267 -13.95 14.22 11.92
CA LEU A 267 -13.33 12.98 12.42
C LEU A 267 -13.03 13.07 13.92
N ARG A 268 -12.56 14.22 14.38
CA ARG A 268 -12.37 14.47 15.81
C ARG A 268 -13.66 14.35 16.59
N THR A 269 -14.74 14.97 16.10
CA THR A 269 -16.07 14.89 16.73
C THR A 269 -16.53 13.42 16.84
N TRP A 270 -16.35 12.62 15.81
CA TRP A 270 -16.70 11.19 15.83
C TRP A 270 -15.90 10.41 16.89
N HIS A 271 -14.61 10.69 17.01
CA HIS A 271 -13.77 10.08 18.04
C HIS A 271 -14.22 10.47 19.46
N GLU A 272 -14.56 11.75 19.68
CA GLU A 272 -15.02 12.24 20.98
C GLU A 272 -16.41 11.65 21.34
N GLU A 273 -17.32 11.54 20.37
CA GLU A 273 -18.60 10.86 20.59
C GLU A 273 -18.44 9.37 20.86
N GLY A 274 -17.44 8.72 20.28
CA GLY A 274 -17.09 7.33 20.58
C GLY A 274 -16.75 7.06 22.05
N LYS A 275 -16.45 8.09 22.84
CA LYS A 275 -16.22 7.95 24.29
C LYS A 275 -17.53 7.82 25.08
N ASN A 276 -18.60 8.48 24.61
CA ASN A 276 -19.83 8.69 25.40
C ASN A 276 -21.08 8.03 24.82
N ARG A 277 -21.10 7.75 23.50
CA ARG A 277 -22.29 7.24 22.80
C ARG A 277 -22.07 5.85 22.24
N ASP A 278 -22.90 4.88 22.64
CA ASP A 278 -22.72 3.47 22.29
C ASP A 278 -22.69 3.22 20.78
N ILE A 279 -23.49 3.94 20.00
CA ILE A 279 -23.48 3.80 18.54
C ILE A 279 -22.12 4.18 17.93
N TRP A 280 -21.48 5.26 18.43
CA TRP A 280 -20.20 5.72 17.97
C TRP A 280 -19.02 4.90 18.51
N LYS A 281 -19.20 4.14 19.59
CA LYS A 281 -18.22 3.13 20.05
C LYS A 281 -17.98 2.03 19.03
N LYS A 282 -18.92 1.82 18.09
CA LYS A 282 -18.74 0.88 16.99
C LYS A 282 -17.74 1.37 15.95
N LEU A 283 -17.54 2.68 15.76
CA LEU A 283 -16.62 3.23 14.78
C LEU A 283 -15.21 3.37 15.36
N ARG A 284 -14.22 2.91 14.60
CA ARG A 284 -12.79 3.10 14.86
C ARG A 284 -12.15 3.66 13.61
N LEU A 285 -11.22 4.57 13.77
CA LEU A 285 -10.61 5.31 12.67
C LEU A 285 -9.10 5.05 12.62
N VAL A 286 -8.59 4.82 11.42
CA VAL A 286 -7.16 4.87 11.12
C VAL A 286 -6.96 5.91 10.02
N VAL A 287 -6.26 7.00 10.33
CA VAL A 287 -6.01 8.10 9.40
C VAL A 287 -4.55 8.06 9.01
N VAL A 288 -4.27 7.98 7.71
CA VAL A 288 -2.93 7.85 7.16
C VAL A 288 -2.62 9.03 6.25
N HIS A 289 -1.54 9.73 6.56
CA HIS A 289 -1.07 10.85 5.74
C HIS A 289 0.45 10.87 5.64
N SER A 290 0.96 11.47 4.57
CA SER A 290 2.35 11.86 4.51
C SER A 290 2.56 13.09 5.39
N THR A 291 3.79 13.34 5.77
CA THR A 291 4.13 14.54 6.54
C THR A 291 4.20 15.79 5.67
N GLU A 292 3.85 15.69 4.40
CA GLU A 292 4.21 16.65 3.35
C GLU A 292 3.44 17.96 3.35
N VAL A 293 2.61 18.22 4.35
CA VAL A 293 1.90 19.52 4.39
C VAL A 293 1.72 20.01 5.82
N TYR A 294 2.23 21.18 6.07
CA TYR A 294 1.87 21.99 7.21
C TYR A 294 0.54 22.67 6.91
N ILE A 295 -0.54 22.19 7.49
CA ILE A 295 -1.75 23.01 7.57
C ILE A 295 -1.66 23.77 8.88
N PRO A 296 -1.79 25.10 8.87
CA PRO A 296 -2.00 25.88 10.08
C PRO A 296 -3.41 25.60 10.61
N LEU A 297 -3.66 24.36 11.05
CA LEU A 297 -4.90 24.03 11.75
C LEU A 297 -4.79 24.61 13.16
N GLU A 298 -5.81 25.38 13.55
CA GLU A 298 -5.94 25.78 14.95
C GLU A 298 -5.78 24.53 15.83
N VAL A 299 -4.80 24.57 16.73
CA VAL A 299 -4.40 23.45 17.60
C VAL A 299 -5.59 22.76 18.26
N ASN A 300 -6.63 23.53 18.61
CA ASN A 300 -7.82 23.03 19.29
C ASN A 300 -8.89 22.42 18.35
N LYS A 301 -8.77 22.56 17.04
CA LYS A 301 -9.73 22.02 16.05
C LYS A 301 -9.18 20.81 15.27
N SER A 302 -7.88 20.56 15.37
CA SER A 302 -7.22 19.49 14.64
C SER A 302 -7.46 18.12 15.30
N PRO A 303 -7.80 17.04 14.55
CA PRO A 303 -7.82 15.68 15.06
C PRO A 303 -6.41 15.19 15.40
N PHE A 304 -5.39 15.91 14.92
CA PHE A 304 -3.99 15.54 15.13
C PHE A 304 -3.52 15.69 16.58
N ASN A 305 -4.39 16.19 17.49
CA ASN A 305 -4.13 16.29 18.93
C ASN A 305 -4.85 15.23 19.77
N VAL A 306 -5.61 14.32 19.15
CA VAL A 306 -6.35 13.26 19.83
C VAL A 306 -6.02 11.90 19.21
N GLY A 307 -6.31 10.81 19.91
CA GLY A 307 -6.01 9.45 19.46
C GLY A 307 -4.52 9.08 19.60
N LEU A 308 -4.14 7.92 19.05
CA LEU A 308 -2.78 7.40 19.07
C LEU A 308 -1.98 7.98 17.89
N PRO A 309 -0.97 8.83 18.13
CA PRO A 309 -0.05 9.26 17.08
C PRO A 309 0.98 8.17 16.81
N VAL A 310 1.17 7.83 15.55
CA VAL A 310 2.16 6.85 15.08
C VAL A 310 3.01 7.49 14.00
N GLU A 311 4.29 7.58 14.24
CA GLU A 311 5.26 8.06 13.26
C GLU A 311 6.12 6.90 12.76
N LEU A 312 6.12 6.70 11.44
CA LEU A 312 6.98 5.70 10.82
C LEU A 312 8.37 6.28 10.57
N ILE A 313 9.29 5.93 11.46
CA ILE A 313 10.70 6.29 11.36
C ILE A 313 11.43 5.39 10.34
N PRO A 314 12.59 5.82 9.81
CA PRO A 314 13.47 4.97 8.99
C PRO A 314 13.86 3.65 9.67
N PHE A 315 14.32 2.67 8.88
CA PHE A 315 14.86 1.42 9.42
C PHE A 315 16.12 1.63 10.23
N THR A 316 16.26 0.87 11.31
CA THR A 316 17.49 0.75 12.11
C THR A 316 18.47 -0.22 11.44
N PRO A 317 19.78 -0.20 11.82
CA PRO A 317 20.77 -1.18 11.33
C PRO A 317 20.31 -2.62 11.54
N THR A 318 19.76 -2.93 12.72
CA THR A 318 19.25 -4.27 13.05
C THR A 318 18.09 -4.69 12.13
N GLN A 319 17.19 -3.78 11.81
CA GLN A 319 16.07 -4.05 10.87
C GLN A 319 16.59 -4.30 9.45
N ILE A 320 17.61 -3.58 9.01
CA ILE A 320 18.26 -3.80 7.71
C ILE A 320 18.95 -5.16 7.67
N THR A 321 19.71 -5.53 8.73
CA THR A 321 20.33 -6.85 8.84
C THR A 321 19.26 -7.94 8.75
N THR A 322 18.19 -7.84 9.52
CA THR A 322 17.07 -8.79 9.48
C THR A 322 16.45 -8.89 8.08
N LEU A 323 16.30 -7.76 7.39
CA LEU A 323 15.74 -7.76 6.04
C LEU A 323 16.71 -8.43 5.04
N ALA A 324 18.00 -8.14 5.12
CA ALA A 324 19.04 -8.76 4.29
C ALA A 324 19.12 -10.28 4.49
N GLU A 325 19.02 -10.75 5.73
CA GLU A 325 18.94 -12.18 6.06
C GLU A 325 17.69 -12.84 5.44
N ARG A 326 16.54 -12.13 5.44
CA ARG A 326 15.32 -12.62 4.78
C ARG A 326 15.47 -12.70 3.26
N PHE A 327 16.32 -11.87 2.66
CA PHE A 327 16.73 -11.99 1.25
C PHE A 327 17.74 -13.14 1.03
N GLY A 328 18.27 -13.74 2.09
CA GLY A 328 19.27 -14.80 2.01
C GLY A 328 20.69 -14.27 1.69
N LEU A 329 20.92 -12.98 1.94
CA LEU A 329 22.24 -12.37 1.76
C LEU A 329 23.15 -12.70 2.92
N ASN A 330 24.43 -12.98 2.63
CA ASN A 330 25.46 -13.03 3.66
C ASN A 330 25.81 -11.59 4.06
N TRP A 331 25.24 -11.12 5.18
CA TRP A 331 25.20 -9.71 5.53
C TRP A 331 25.82 -9.42 6.88
N THR A 332 26.57 -8.33 6.96
CA THR A 332 27.22 -7.88 8.19
C THR A 332 26.59 -6.60 8.74
N MET A 333 26.75 -6.36 10.04
CA MET A 333 26.30 -5.11 10.67
C MET A 333 26.99 -3.89 10.04
N ALA A 334 28.27 -3.99 9.70
CA ALA A 334 29.01 -2.92 9.02
C ALA A 334 28.39 -2.53 7.68
N GLN A 335 27.91 -3.49 6.90
CA GLN A 335 27.17 -3.20 5.66
C GLN A 335 25.82 -2.54 5.93
N SER A 336 25.14 -2.90 7.02
CA SER A 336 23.91 -2.20 7.44
C SER A 336 24.19 -0.74 7.80
N ASP A 337 25.27 -0.46 8.52
CA ASP A 337 25.66 0.91 8.88
C ASP A 337 26.03 1.74 7.65
N GLN A 338 26.77 1.15 6.70
CA GLN A 338 27.07 1.79 5.42
C GLN A 338 25.81 2.08 4.61
N LEU A 339 24.88 1.12 4.55
CA LEU A 339 23.62 1.28 3.82
C LEU A 339 22.71 2.34 4.46
N ILE A 340 22.71 2.44 5.79
CA ILE A 340 22.00 3.53 6.50
C ILE A 340 22.64 4.88 6.19
N HIS A 341 23.95 4.98 6.20
CA HIS A 341 24.64 6.22 5.87
C HIS A 341 24.30 6.65 4.44
N LEU A 342 24.33 5.70 3.50
CA LEU A 342 24.01 5.97 2.10
C LEU A 342 22.53 6.32 1.88
N LEU A 343 21.57 5.55 2.43
CA LEU A 343 20.13 5.60 2.10
C LEU A 343 19.25 6.17 3.22
N GLY A 344 19.83 6.59 4.36
CA GLY A 344 19.09 7.12 5.50
C GLY A 344 18.15 6.13 6.19
N GLY A 345 18.29 4.82 5.93
CA GLY A 345 17.36 3.81 6.43
C GLY A 345 15.96 3.87 5.79
N GLN A 346 15.77 4.59 4.68
CA GLN A 346 14.47 4.73 4.02
C GLN A 346 14.01 3.37 3.49
N PRO A 347 12.84 2.84 3.94
CA PRO A 347 12.45 1.45 3.71
C PRO A 347 12.39 1.03 2.24
N TYR A 348 11.90 1.90 1.38
CA TYR A 348 11.83 1.63 -0.06
C TYR A 348 13.23 1.54 -0.69
N LEU A 349 14.12 2.48 -0.39
CA LEU A 349 15.48 2.50 -0.94
C LEU A 349 16.30 1.30 -0.44
N VAL A 350 16.18 0.99 0.86
CA VAL A 350 16.83 -0.18 1.47
C VAL A 350 16.32 -1.48 0.81
N LYS A 351 15.00 -1.65 0.70
CA LYS A 351 14.43 -2.84 0.06
C LYS A 351 14.85 -2.95 -1.41
N LYS A 352 14.89 -1.82 -2.13
CA LYS A 352 15.34 -1.78 -3.53
C LYS A 352 16.80 -2.18 -3.68
N GLY A 353 17.69 -1.64 -2.83
CA GLY A 353 19.10 -2.03 -2.81
C GLY A 353 19.30 -3.53 -2.54
N LEU A 354 18.68 -4.05 -1.46
CA LEU A 354 18.78 -5.46 -1.11
C LEU A 354 18.18 -6.40 -2.17
N TYR A 355 17.12 -5.99 -2.85
CA TYR A 355 16.52 -6.74 -3.95
C TYR A 355 17.49 -6.90 -5.14
N HIS A 356 18.17 -5.83 -5.56
CA HIS A 356 19.15 -5.90 -6.65
C HIS A 356 20.41 -6.67 -6.26
N LEU A 357 20.86 -6.59 -5.01
CA LEU A 357 21.93 -7.42 -4.46
C LEU A 357 21.55 -8.91 -4.47
N TRP A 358 20.31 -9.23 -4.07
CA TRP A 358 19.80 -10.61 -4.14
C TRP A 358 19.75 -11.15 -5.57
N ARG A 359 19.32 -10.33 -6.53
CA ARG A 359 19.31 -10.68 -7.97
C ARG A 359 20.71 -10.83 -8.55
N GLN A 360 21.74 -10.39 -7.85
CA GLN A 360 23.12 -10.31 -8.33
C GLN A 360 23.26 -9.39 -9.56
N ASP A 361 22.42 -8.38 -9.67
CA ASP A 361 22.51 -7.36 -10.72
C ASP A 361 23.79 -6.51 -10.53
N LEU A 362 24.23 -6.34 -9.27
CA LEU A 362 25.44 -5.60 -8.86
C LEU A 362 25.93 -6.11 -7.50
N GLY A 363 27.19 -5.86 -7.19
CA GLY A 363 27.80 -6.09 -5.88
C GLY A 363 27.53 -4.96 -4.88
N PHE A 364 27.78 -5.20 -3.58
CA PHE A 364 27.57 -4.17 -2.55
C PHE A 364 28.47 -2.93 -2.76
N GLU A 365 29.72 -3.12 -3.07
CA GLU A 365 30.67 -2.04 -3.39
C GLU A 365 30.21 -1.19 -4.57
N GLU A 366 29.75 -1.86 -5.63
CA GLU A 366 29.23 -1.23 -6.82
C GLU A 366 27.95 -0.46 -6.53
N LEU A 367 27.03 -1.01 -5.72
CA LEU A 367 25.82 -0.31 -5.27
C LEU A 367 26.15 1.02 -4.58
N VAL A 368 27.18 1.02 -3.71
CA VAL A 368 27.61 2.23 -3.01
C VAL A 368 28.24 3.24 -3.96
N GLN A 369 29.06 2.79 -4.92
CA GLN A 369 29.75 3.67 -5.85
C GLN A 369 28.85 4.27 -6.92
N THR A 370 27.84 3.52 -7.40
CA THR A 370 26.96 3.92 -8.51
C THR A 370 25.60 4.43 -8.06
N ALA A 371 25.40 4.65 -6.75
CA ALA A 371 24.11 5.01 -6.17
C ALA A 371 23.49 6.28 -6.78
N THR A 372 24.31 7.25 -7.20
CA THR A 372 23.89 8.52 -7.78
C THR A 372 24.00 8.59 -9.30
N ASP A 373 24.50 7.51 -9.94
CA ASP A 373 24.69 7.49 -11.39
C ASP A 373 23.36 7.58 -12.14
N GLN A 374 23.35 8.20 -13.31
CA GLN A 374 22.15 8.35 -14.15
C GLN A 374 21.53 7.01 -14.60
N SER A 375 22.29 5.94 -14.61
CA SER A 375 21.84 4.57 -14.90
C SER A 375 21.69 3.71 -13.63
N GLY A 376 21.89 4.31 -12.45
CA GLY A 376 21.84 3.63 -11.17
C GLY A 376 20.43 3.18 -10.77
N ILE A 377 20.35 2.23 -9.85
CA ILE A 377 19.07 1.66 -9.41
C ILE A 377 18.16 2.68 -8.70
N PHE A 378 18.68 3.81 -8.21
CA PHE A 378 17.92 4.84 -7.52
C PHE A 378 17.53 6.04 -8.41
N THR A 379 17.95 6.07 -9.66
CA THR A 379 17.79 7.20 -10.59
C THR A 379 16.36 7.68 -10.72
N GLU A 380 15.40 6.78 -10.92
CA GLU A 380 13.98 7.13 -11.01
C GLU A 380 13.47 7.87 -9.75
N HIS A 381 13.91 7.40 -8.57
CA HIS A 381 13.55 8.04 -7.30
C HIS A 381 14.18 9.44 -7.18
N LEU A 382 15.44 9.59 -7.56
CA LEU A 382 16.18 10.84 -7.50
C LEU A 382 15.62 11.87 -8.47
N GLN A 383 15.37 11.48 -9.71
CA GLN A 383 14.75 12.34 -10.74
C GLN A 383 13.35 12.80 -10.29
N TRP A 384 12.57 11.92 -9.64
CA TRP A 384 11.27 12.31 -9.12
C TRP A 384 11.37 13.36 -8.01
N GLN A 385 12.37 13.24 -7.11
CA GLN A 385 12.65 14.27 -6.09
C GLN A 385 13.11 15.59 -6.74
N GLN A 386 13.99 15.52 -7.72
CA GLN A 386 14.48 16.68 -8.48
C GLN A 386 13.32 17.43 -9.14
N LEU A 387 12.49 16.75 -9.92
CA LEU A 387 11.31 17.34 -10.58
C LEU A 387 10.36 18.00 -9.59
N ARG A 388 10.28 17.50 -8.39
CA ARG A 388 9.44 18.06 -7.34
C ARG A 388 10.01 19.38 -6.81
N LEU A 389 11.31 19.43 -6.54
CA LEU A 389 11.99 20.67 -6.13
C LEU A 389 11.94 21.73 -7.24
N GLU A 390 12.11 21.33 -8.51
CA GLU A 390 11.99 22.24 -9.68
C GLU A 390 10.57 22.84 -9.80
N ARG A 391 9.52 22.09 -9.45
CA ARG A 391 8.13 22.58 -9.47
C ARG A 391 7.80 23.52 -8.31
N GLN A 392 8.61 23.53 -7.26
CA GLN A 392 8.45 24.35 -6.08
C GLN A 392 9.78 25.09 -5.80
N PRO A 393 10.05 26.22 -6.51
CA PRO A 393 11.36 26.89 -6.44
C PRO A 393 11.78 27.31 -5.04
N GLU A 394 10.83 27.74 -4.21
CA GLU A 394 11.09 28.11 -2.80
C GLU A 394 11.62 26.93 -1.99
N LEU A 395 11.06 25.74 -2.23
CA LEU A 395 11.49 24.51 -1.59
C LEU A 395 12.86 24.04 -2.11
N GLY A 396 13.11 24.22 -3.41
CA GLY A 396 14.41 23.95 -4.03
C GLY A 396 15.51 24.82 -3.40
N GLN A 397 15.28 26.14 -3.29
CA GLN A 397 16.20 27.08 -2.66
C GLN A 397 16.47 26.75 -1.19
N ALA A 398 15.42 26.39 -0.43
CA ALA A 398 15.59 25.98 0.96
C ALA A 398 16.45 24.71 1.08
N PHE A 399 16.29 23.76 0.15
CA PHE A 399 17.10 22.55 0.14
C PHE A 399 18.57 22.83 -0.24
N GLU A 400 18.82 23.72 -1.22
CA GLU A 400 20.16 24.18 -1.57
C GLU A 400 20.86 24.84 -0.36
N GLN A 401 20.16 25.68 0.40
CA GLN A 401 20.68 26.28 1.64
C GLN A 401 21.07 25.21 2.69
N VAL A 402 20.25 24.15 2.81
CA VAL A 402 20.59 23.03 3.70
C VAL A 402 21.84 22.29 3.22
N LEU A 403 22.00 22.09 1.92
CA LEU A 403 23.19 21.46 1.33
C LEU A 403 24.47 22.30 1.54
N GLU A 404 24.33 23.63 1.55
CA GLU A 404 25.42 24.58 1.83
C GLU A 404 25.74 24.70 3.34
N GLY A 405 24.92 24.11 4.23
CA GLY A 405 25.12 24.13 5.67
C GLY A 405 24.69 25.43 6.33
N VAL A 406 23.74 26.15 5.76
CA VAL A 406 23.17 27.38 6.31
C VAL A 406 22.50 27.10 7.66
N SER A 407 22.61 28.00 8.64
CA SER A 407 22.06 27.81 9.97
C SER A 407 20.52 27.78 9.96
N GLU A 408 19.92 26.93 10.81
CA GLU A 408 18.47 26.74 10.94
C GLU A 408 17.70 28.06 11.16
N SER A 409 18.30 29.02 11.86
CA SER A 409 17.68 30.34 12.15
C SER A 409 17.40 31.20 10.92
N SER A 410 17.98 30.88 9.77
CA SER A 410 17.79 31.58 8.50
C SER A 410 16.93 30.82 7.50
N LEU A 411 16.52 29.55 7.83
CA LEU A 411 15.65 28.75 6.98
C LEU A 411 14.19 29.02 7.33
N ASP A 412 13.36 29.01 6.30
CA ASP A 412 11.91 29.04 6.50
C ASP A 412 11.44 27.72 7.14
N LEU A 413 10.78 27.81 8.30
CA LEU A 413 10.29 26.65 9.05
C LEU A 413 9.27 25.82 8.28
N GLU A 414 8.46 26.46 7.43
CA GLU A 414 7.49 25.77 6.59
C GLU A 414 8.22 24.94 5.52
N ALA A 415 9.20 25.52 4.86
CA ALA A 415 10.04 24.81 3.88
C ALA A 415 10.82 23.66 4.53
N VAL A 416 11.39 23.85 5.71
CA VAL A 416 12.07 22.78 6.46
C VAL A 416 11.11 21.64 6.80
N SER A 417 9.91 21.95 7.30
CA SER A 417 8.89 20.94 7.59
C SER A 417 8.50 20.17 6.36
N LEU A 418 8.36 20.84 5.22
CA LEU A 418 8.03 20.23 3.94
C LEU A 418 9.17 19.33 3.42
N LEU A 419 10.42 19.77 3.50
CA LEU A 419 11.60 18.97 3.16
C LEU A 419 11.74 17.72 4.04
N GLN A 420 11.48 17.83 5.35
CA GLN A 420 11.43 16.68 6.26
C GLN A 420 10.34 15.69 5.85
N SER A 421 9.20 16.19 5.45
CA SER A 421 8.06 15.40 5.02
C SER A 421 8.33 14.65 3.71
N LEU A 422 9.14 15.22 2.85
CA LEU A 422 9.66 14.54 1.65
C LEU A 422 10.72 13.48 1.99
N GLY A 423 11.26 13.53 3.20
CA GLY A 423 12.38 12.68 3.61
C GLY A 423 13.72 13.15 3.06
N LEU A 424 13.82 14.39 2.56
CA LEU A 424 15.06 14.95 2.00
C LEU A 424 16.01 15.44 3.09
N VAL A 425 15.44 15.95 4.20
CA VAL A 425 16.23 16.46 5.33
C VAL A 425 15.80 15.80 6.64
N LYS A 426 16.67 15.86 7.64
CA LYS A 426 16.41 15.49 9.03
C LYS A 426 17.01 16.54 9.97
N ILE A 427 16.46 16.64 11.16
CA ILE A 427 17.07 17.45 12.24
C ILE A 427 18.04 16.55 13.01
N SER A 428 19.29 16.96 13.10
CA SER A 428 20.34 16.29 13.85
C SER A 428 21.16 17.33 14.62
N ASN A 429 21.29 17.16 15.93
CA ASN A 429 22.02 18.08 16.81
C ASN A 429 21.58 19.56 16.64
N ASN A 430 20.28 19.80 16.52
CA ASN A 430 19.70 21.13 16.31
C ASN A 430 20.11 21.79 14.98
N GLN A 431 20.45 20.98 13.98
CA GLN A 431 20.76 21.43 12.62
C GLN A 431 19.91 20.65 11.61
N VAL A 432 19.46 21.35 10.59
CA VAL A 432 18.80 20.72 9.44
C VAL A 432 19.89 20.21 8.48
N VAL A 433 19.91 18.93 8.26
CA VAL A 433 20.91 18.27 7.40
C VAL A 433 20.23 17.36 6.38
N PRO A 434 20.87 17.04 5.24
CA PRO A 434 20.35 16.03 4.33
C PRO A 434 20.08 14.71 5.08
N SER A 435 18.98 14.04 4.75
CA SER A 435 18.59 12.84 5.47
C SER A 435 19.54 11.66 5.23
N CYS A 436 20.26 11.66 4.10
CA CYS A 436 21.22 10.63 3.73
C CYS A 436 22.23 11.13 2.69
N GLN A 437 23.32 10.37 2.55
CA GLN A 437 24.40 10.66 1.62
C GLN A 437 23.93 10.63 0.14
N LEU A 438 22.98 9.77 -0.20
CA LEU A 438 22.42 9.66 -1.56
C LEU A 438 21.88 11.00 -2.05
N TYR A 439 21.10 11.70 -1.23
CA TYR A 439 20.56 13.01 -1.60
C TYR A 439 21.65 14.09 -1.59
N GLU A 440 22.52 14.06 -0.59
CA GLU A 440 23.63 15.01 -0.51
C GLU A 440 24.51 14.96 -1.77
N GLN A 441 24.90 13.75 -2.18
CA GLN A 441 25.78 13.58 -3.38
C GLN A 441 25.05 13.92 -4.67
N PHE A 442 23.80 13.49 -4.84
CA PHE A 442 23.06 13.71 -6.08
C PHE A 442 22.75 15.20 -6.33
N PHE A 443 22.43 15.95 -5.28
CA PHE A 443 22.04 17.36 -5.44
C PHE A 443 23.21 18.35 -5.31
N LYS A 444 24.40 17.90 -4.86
CA LYS A 444 25.64 18.71 -4.87
C LYS A 444 26.46 18.54 -6.14
N GLY A 445 26.29 17.44 -6.87
CA GLY A 445 27.03 17.15 -8.11
C GLY A 445 26.26 17.54 -9.31
#